data_abb37e6938a4ef6a9554901e2f9cb312
#
_entry.id   abb37e6938a4ef6a9554901e2f9cb312
#
_cell.length_a   1.000
_cell.length_b   1.000
_cell.length_c   1.000
_cell.angle_alpha   90.00
_cell.angle_beta   90.00
_cell.angle_gamma   90.00
#
_symmetry.space_group_name_H-M   'P 1'
#
loop_
_entity.id
_entity.type
_entity.pdbx_description
1 polymer ?
#
loop_
_entity_poly.entity_id
_entity_poly.type
_entity_poly.pdbx_seq_one_letter_code
_entity_poly.pdbx_strand_id
1 'polypeptide(L)'
;GESEKKEESDDVTDKNEGYYTSDFLKTRKYRMNYYAVLGTLARVHLTLGTTDDMEKAYDYAMEVIESGKFRPIQEEHILVSGEQAKYRDILFTDEFIFGLYSAQVDAFYKSNFDESYGVKKILINKLSDIYGQGTRDLRQTHWFKTSWGTSYLLKHNADLEYAKEKVRMITLAEMYYIAAEAHPAEAYDLLEEILPSREIHSSLPVNAGRTEVLTEVLKEYRKEYIGDGQFFYAYKRLIEEEAAILPLGINIPNENKVLVWPL
;
A
#
# COMPACT_ATOMS: atom_id res chain seq x y z
N GLY A 1 -31.91 -34.08 0.46
CA GLY A 1 -31.42 -32.95 1.21
C GLY A 1 -30.07 -32.56 0.70
N GLU A 2 -30.01 -31.67 -0.28
CA GLU A 2 -28.77 -31.05 -0.75
C GLU A 2 -28.39 -29.98 0.27
N SER A 3 -27.25 -30.20 0.91
CA SER A 3 -26.64 -29.19 1.75
C SER A 3 -25.98 -28.16 0.83
N GLU A 4 -26.60 -27.02 0.67
CA GLU A 4 -25.93 -25.83 0.12
C GLU A 4 -24.70 -25.52 0.98
N LYS A 5 -23.51 -25.76 0.42
CA LYS A 5 -22.28 -25.20 0.92
C LYS A 5 -22.38 -23.70 0.71
N LYS A 6 -22.64 -22.95 1.77
CA LYS A 6 -22.39 -21.52 1.80
C LYS A 6 -20.88 -21.34 1.52
N GLU A 7 -20.56 -20.74 0.38
CA GLU A 7 -19.25 -20.16 0.16
C GLU A 7 -19.07 -19.09 1.24
N GLU A 8 -18.21 -19.34 2.21
CA GLU A 8 -17.71 -18.32 3.12
C GLU A 8 -16.97 -17.29 2.25
N SER A 9 -17.55 -16.13 2.07
CA SER A 9 -16.83 -15.01 1.47
C SER A 9 -15.77 -14.56 2.47
N ASP A 10 -14.49 -14.72 2.08
CA ASP A 10 -13.31 -14.34 2.85
C ASP A 10 -13.17 -12.80 3.02
N ASP A 11 -14.25 -12.08 3.23
CA ASP A 11 -14.19 -10.65 3.54
C ASP A 11 -13.91 -10.46 5.04
N VAL A 12 -12.62 -10.41 5.35
CA VAL A 12 -12.07 -10.37 6.72
C VAL A 12 -12.51 -9.13 7.53
N THR A 13 -13.09 -8.13 6.87
CA THR A 13 -13.43 -6.85 7.51
C THR A 13 -14.69 -6.87 8.37
N ASP A 14 -15.51 -7.90 8.28
CA ASP A 14 -16.69 -8.00 9.16
C ASP A 14 -17.12 -9.46 9.37
N LYS A 15 -16.70 -10.06 10.48
CA LYS A 15 -17.18 -11.39 10.90
C LYS A 15 -18.71 -11.47 11.06
N ASN A 16 -19.40 -10.33 11.00
CA ASN A 16 -20.85 -10.22 11.12
C ASN A 16 -21.56 -10.00 9.75
N GLU A 17 -20.83 -9.96 8.63
CA GLU A 17 -21.48 -9.74 7.31
C GLU A 17 -22.56 -10.79 6.98
N GLY A 18 -22.42 -12.01 7.48
CA GLY A 18 -23.44 -13.06 7.33
C GLY A 18 -24.79 -12.78 7.99
N TYR A 19 -24.87 -11.79 8.87
CA TYR A 19 -26.11 -11.37 9.56
C TYR A 19 -26.84 -10.24 8.84
N TYR A 20 -26.19 -9.56 7.89
CA TYR A 20 -26.80 -8.45 7.19
C TYR A 20 -27.51 -8.92 5.92
N THR A 21 -28.81 -8.69 5.85
CA THR A 21 -29.63 -9.00 4.66
C THR A 21 -29.55 -7.94 3.57
N SER A 22 -29.02 -6.77 3.88
CA SER A 22 -28.89 -5.64 2.96
C SER A 22 -27.52 -5.63 2.28
N ASP A 23 -27.53 -5.58 0.95
CA ASP A 23 -26.29 -5.39 0.16
C ASP A 23 -25.57 -4.08 0.48
N PHE A 24 -26.27 -3.12 1.08
CA PHE A 24 -25.65 -1.89 1.59
C PHE A 24 -24.64 -2.14 2.71
N LEU A 25 -24.87 -3.16 3.55
CA LEU A 25 -24.02 -3.49 4.68
C LEU A 25 -22.91 -4.49 4.31
N LYS A 26 -22.99 -5.09 3.13
CA LYS A 26 -21.91 -5.89 2.58
C LYS A 26 -20.82 -4.99 1.97
N THR A 27 -19.60 -5.52 1.82
CA THR A 27 -18.51 -4.82 1.14
C THR A 27 -18.13 -3.47 1.77
N ARG A 28 -18.13 -3.38 3.09
CA ARG A 28 -17.85 -2.14 3.85
C ARG A 28 -16.48 -1.53 3.54
N LYS A 29 -15.50 -2.35 3.16
CA LYS A 29 -14.16 -1.88 2.78
C LYS A 29 -14.14 -0.95 1.55
N TYR A 30 -15.22 -0.93 0.76
CA TYR A 30 -15.38 -0.01 -0.38
C TYR A 30 -16.23 1.21 -0.05
N ARG A 31 -16.40 1.51 1.23
CA ARG A 31 -17.14 2.68 1.72
C ARG A 31 -16.37 3.33 2.85
N MET A 32 -16.65 4.61 3.11
CA MET A 32 -16.10 5.32 4.26
C MET A 32 -16.70 4.71 5.54
N ASN A 33 -16.06 3.65 6.02
CA ASN A 33 -16.39 2.97 7.28
C ASN A 33 -15.63 3.61 8.45
N TYR A 34 -15.87 3.13 9.68
CA TYR A 34 -15.24 3.64 10.89
C TYR A 34 -13.70 3.65 10.77
N TYR A 35 -13.09 2.55 10.35
CA TYR A 35 -11.63 2.45 10.22
C TYR A 35 -11.08 3.28 9.06
N ALA A 36 -11.85 3.49 8.01
CA ALA A 36 -11.49 4.43 6.95
C ALA A 36 -11.43 5.88 7.46
N VAL A 37 -12.31 6.25 8.40
CA VAL A 37 -12.24 7.54 9.08
C VAL A 37 -10.99 7.64 9.94
N LEU A 38 -10.69 6.62 10.75
CA LEU A 38 -9.46 6.59 11.57
C LEU A 38 -8.21 6.69 10.70
N GLY A 39 -8.10 5.89 9.63
CA GLY A 39 -6.96 5.97 8.72
C GLY A 39 -6.83 7.34 8.03
N THR A 40 -7.96 7.99 7.72
CA THR A 40 -7.96 9.36 7.19
C THR A 40 -7.47 10.36 8.24
N LEU A 41 -7.91 10.24 9.49
CA LEU A 41 -7.46 11.09 10.59
C LEU A 41 -5.96 10.90 10.86
N ALA A 42 -5.47 9.65 10.85
CA ALA A 42 -4.05 9.36 10.96
C ALA A 42 -3.23 10.10 9.88
N ARG A 43 -3.66 10.07 8.62
CA ARG A 43 -3.02 10.85 7.53
C ARG A 43 -3.05 12.35 7.76
N VAL A 44 -4.19 12.89 8.19
CA VAL A 44 -4.36 14.32 8.41
C VAL A 44 -3.42 14.80 9.51
N HIS A 45 -3.42 14.13 10.67
CA HIS A 45 -2.57 14.49 11.79
C HIS A 45 -1.09 14.31 11.47
N LEU A 46 -0.71 13.23 10.79
CA LEU A 46 0.66 13.07 10.30
C LEU A 46 1.10 14.23 9.40
N THR A 47 0.17 14.77 8.59
CA THR A 47 0.45 15.88 7.67
C THR A 47 0.55 17.22 8.41
N LEU A 48 -0.21 17.43 9.48
CA LEU A 48 -0.12 18.62 10.33
C LEU A 48 1.21 18.68 11.08
N GLY A 49 1.72 17.56 11.57
CA GLY A 49 3.10 17.37 12.01
C GLY A 49 3.51 18.05 13.30
N THR A 50 2.58 18.63 14.09
CA THR A 50 2.93 19.10 15.44
C THR A 50 3.14 17.90 16.37
N THR A 51 3.76 18.10 17.53
CA THR A 51 3.94 17.01 18.51
C THR A 51 2.61 16.37 18.89
N ASP A 52 1.59 17.16 19.18
CA ASP A 52 0.25 16.66 19.52
C ASP A 52 -0.42 15.94 18.33
N ASP A 53 -0.12 16.38 17.11
CA ASP A 53 -0.64 15.74 15.89
C ASP A 53 0.06 14.40 15.64
N MET A 54 1.36 14.30 15.90
CA MET A 54 2.09 13.02 15.78
C MET A 54 1.54 11.98 16.76
N GLU A 55 1.28 12.34 18.02
CA GLU A 55 0.62 11.44 18.98
C GLU A 55 -0.74 10.98 18.47
N LYS A 56 -1.58 11.89 17.97
CA LYS A 56 -2.88 11.53 17.40
C LYS A 56 -2.77 10.66 16.15
N ALA A 57 -1.79 10.92 15.29
CA ALA A 57 -1.54 10.10 14.11
C ALA A 57 -1.20 8.67 14.50
N TYR A 58 -0.35 8.51 15.53
CA TYR A 58 -0.01 7.22 16.11
C TYR A 58 -1.26 6.54 16.70
N ASP A 59 -1.99 7.20 17.59
CA ASP A 59 -3.17 6.65 18.25
C ASP A 59 -4.22 6.13 17.24
N TYR A 60 -4.55 6.92 16.22
CA TYR A 60 -5.50 6.50 15.19
C TYR A 60 -4.98 5.34 14.34
N ALA A 61 -3.70 5.32 14.02
CA ALA A 61 -3.11 4.21 13.28
C ALA A 61 -3.10 2.92 14.11
N MET A 62 -2.72 3.01 15.39
CA MET A 62 -2.71 1.87 16.30
C MET A 62 -4.11 1.32 16.57
N GLU A 63 -5.12 2.18 16.71
CA GLU A 63 -6.51 1.71 16.87
C GLU A 63 -6.97 0.85 15.67
N VAL A 64 -6.53 1.19 14.46
CA VAL A 64 -6.80 0.35 13.28
C VAL A 64 -6.02 -0.96 13.35
N ILE A 65 -4.73 -0.92 13.64
CA ILE A 65 -3.84 -2.10 13.75
C ILE A 65 -4.37 -3.07 14.81
N GLU A 66 -4.59 -2.58 16.01
CA GLU A 66 -5.01 -3.37 17.19
C GLU A 66 -6.44 -3.91 17.06
N SER A 67 -7.24 -3.38 16.16
CA SER A 67 -8.59 -3.89 15.90
C SER A 67 -8.59 -5.36 15.45
N GLY A 68 -7.49 -5.84 14.86
CA GLY A 68 -7.33 -7.19 14.32
C GLY A 68 -8.29 -7.52 13.18
N LYS A 69 -8.93 -6.50 12.57
CA LYS A 69 -9.90 -6.68 11.48
C LYS A 69 -9.26 -6.75 10.10
N PHE A 70 -8.05 -6.26 9.98
CA PHE A 70 -7.26 -6.27 8.76
C PHE A 70 -6.05 -7.18 8.97
N ARG A 71 -5.62 -7.86 7.92
CA ARG A 71 -4.51 -8.81 8.01
C ARG A 71 -3.46 -8.47 6.96
N PRO A 72 -2.18 -8.61 7.29
CA PRO A 72 -1.13 -8.61 6.28
C PRO A 72 -1.44 -9.68 5.23
N ILE A 73 -1.13 -9.38 3.97
CA ILE A 73 -1.31 -10.32 2.88
C ILE A 73 -0.63 -11.66 3.19
N GLN A 74 -1.28 -12.75 2.85
CA GLN A 74 -0.71 -14.07 2.99
C GLN A 74 -0.09 -14.52 1.66
N GLU A 75 1.08 -15.12 1.69
CA GLU A 75 1.81 -15.58 0.50
C GLU A 75 0.94 -16.51 -0.36
N GLU A 76 0.15 -17.37 0.25
CA GLU A 76 -0.75 -18.31 -0.42
C GLU A 76 -1.79 -17.63 -1.32
N HIS A 77 -2.22 -16.39 -1.01
CA HIS A 77 -3.14 -15.62 -1.85
C HIS A 77 -2.44 -15.05 -3.08
N ILE A 78 -1.12 -14.90 -3.04
CA ILE A 78 -0.31 -14.38 -4.14
C ILE A 78 0.18 -15.51 -5.05
N LEU A 79 0.56 -16.65 -4.50
CA LEU A 79 1.20 -17.75 -5.22
C LEU A 79 0.22 -18.70 -5.92
N VAL A 80 -1.02 -18.29 -6.11
CA VAL A 80 -2.03 -19.06 -6.84
C VAL A 80 -1.60 -19.25 -8.31
N SER A 81 -1.70 -20.48 -8.82
CA SER A 81 -1.20 -20.84 -10.15
C SER A 81 -2.21 -21.65 -10.98
N GLY A 82 -1.87 -21.96 -12.22
CA GLY A 82 -2.71 -22.76 -13.11
C GLY A 82 -4.04 -22.04 -13.45
N GLU A 83 -5.13 -22.78 -13.45
CA GLU A 83 -6.48 -22.24 -13.76
C GLU A 83 -6.95 -21.20 -12.73
N GLN A 84 -6.41 -21.26 -11.53
CA GLN A 84 -6.72 -20.34 -10.44
C GLN A 84 -5.87 -19.06 -10.48
N ALA A 85 -4.91 -18.92 -11.40
CA ALA A 85 -3.97 -17.78 -11.45
C ALA A 85 -4.67 -16.42 -11.55
N LYS A 86 -5.89 -16.35 -12.09
CA LYS A 86 -6.70 -15.12 -12.13
C LYS A 86 -7.17 -14.65 -10.74
N TYR A 87 -7.14 -15.51 -9.74
CA TYR A 87 -7.50 -15.21 -8.35
C TYR A 87 -6.27 -14.84 -7.51
N ARG A 88 -5.12 -14.57 -8.09
CA ARG A 88 -3.99 -14.03 -7.34
C ARG A 88 -4.31 -12.65 -6.80
N ASP A 89 -4.18 -12.48 -5.50
CA ASP A 89 -4.38 -11.18 -4.86
C ASP A 89 -3.08 -10.38 -4.81
N ILE A 90 -2.64 -9.86 -5.94
CA ILE A 90 -1.49 -8.96 -6.00
C ILE A 90 -1.81 -7.52 -5.59
N LEU A 91 -3.08 -7.18 -5.39
CA LEU A 91 -3.50 -5.87 -4.90
C LEU A 91 -3.48 -5.78 -3.37
N PHE A 92 -3.34 -6.93 -2.70
CA PHE A 92 -3.32 -7.05 -1.24
C PHE A 92 -4.64 -6.58 -0.61
N THR A 93 -5.76 -7.16 -1.11
CA THR A 93 -7.11 -6.73 -0.71
C THR A 93 -7.44 -7.06 0.75
N ASP A 94 -6.75 -8.02 1.38
CA ASP A 94 -6.87 -8.30 2.81
C ASP A 94 -6.44 -7.13 3.70
N GLU A 95 -5.60 -6.26 3.16
CA GLU A 95 -5.11 -5.07 3.83
C GLU A 95 -5.97 -3.82 3.60
N PHE A 96 -7.05 -3.92 2.80
CA PHE A 96 -7.89 -2.77 2.50
C PHE A 96 -8.69 -2.33 3.72
N ILE A 97 -8.34 -1.17 4.25
CA ILE A 97 -9.14 -0.41 5.21
C ILE A 97 -10.21 0.37 4.45
N PHE A 98 -9.79 0.95 3.32
CA PHE A 98 -10.68 1.64 2.40
C PHE A 98 -10.21 1.46 0.96
N GLY A 99 -11.13 1.06 0.11
CA GLY A 99 -10.98 0.99 -1.34
C GLY A 99 -12.14 1.65 -2.05
N LEU A 100 -12.04 1.80 -3.36
CA LEU A 100 -13.12 2.28 -4.22
C LEU A 100 -13.33 1.32 -5.38
N TYR A 101 -14.57 1.25 -5.84
CA TYR A 101 -14.90 0.67 -7.13
C TYR A 101 -14.90 1.75 -8.21
N SER A 102 -14.20 1.50 -9.31
CA SER A 102 -14.21 2.37 -10.48
C SER A 102 -14.08 1.56 -11.75
N ALA A 103 -15.15 1.51 -12.54
CA ALA A 103 -15.13 0.87 -13.87
C ALA A 103 -14.11 1.51 -14.85
N GLN A 104 -13.61 2.70 -14.54
CA GLN A 104 -12.64 3.41 -15.38
C GLN A 104 -11.19 3.01 -15.08
N VAL A 105 -10.90 2.41 -13.92
CA VAL A 105 -9.53 2.09 -13.53
C VAL A 105 -8.88 1.08 -14.47
N ASP A 106 -9.65 0.12 -14.99
CA ASP A 106 -9.15 -0.89 -15.92
C ASP A 106 -8.73 -0.26 -17.26
N ALA A 107 -9.52 0.68 -17.76
CA ALA A 107 -9.19 1.41 -18.99
C ALA A 107 -7.97 2.33 -18.76
N PHE A 108 -7.92 3.01 -17.61
CA PHE A 108 -6.78 3.84 -17.23
C PHE A 108 -5.51 2.99 -17.09
N TYR A 109 -5.59 1.84 -16.42
CA TYR A 109 -4.46 0.92 -16.29
C TYR A 109 -3.95 0.49 -17.67
N LYS A 110 -4.83 -0.03 -18.52
CA LYS A 110 -4.47 -0.47 -19.89
C LYS A 110 -3.79 0.62 -20.70
N SER A 111 -4.30 1.84 -20.66
CA SER A 111 -3.73 2.94 -21.43
C SER A 111 -2.37 3.43 -20.92
N ASN A 112 -2.05 3.23 -19.61
CA ASN A 112 -0.85 3.79 -19.00
C ASN A 112 0.22 2.75 -18.64
N PHE A 113 -0.17 1.51 -18.33
CA PHE A 113 0.75 0.50 -17.78
C PHE A 113 0.83 -0.78 -18.61
N ASP A 114 -0.15 -1.07 -19.47
CA ASP A 114 -0.18 -2.30 -20.25
C ASP A 114 0.85 -2.29 -21.40
N GLU A 115 1.61 -3.38 -21.50
CA GLU A 115 2.64 -3.58 -22.54
C GLU A 115 2.08 -3.50 -23.97
N SER A 116 0.83 -3.89 -24.18
CA SER A 116 0.20 -3.94 -25.52
C SER A 116 -0.20 -2.58 -26.08
N TYR A 117 -0.36 -1.56 -25.24
CA TYR A 117 -0.71 -0.22 -25.66
C TYR A 117 0.53 0.66 -25.88
N GLY A 118 0.87 1.01 -27.11
CA GLY A 118 2.12 1.66 -27.55
C GLY A 118 2.65 2.82 -26.79
N VAL A 119 2.48 4.01 -26.72
CA VAL A 119 3.41 5.16 -26.66
C VAL A 119 3.59 5.85 -25.31
N LYS A 120 2.80 5.59 -24.27
CA LYS A 120 2.86 6.33 -23.00
C LYS A 120 2.96 5.39 -21.80
N LYS A 121 3.86 4.44 -21.86
CA LYS A 121 4.00 3.47 -20.76
C LYS A 121 4.94 4.00 -19.71
N ILE A 122 4.57 3.84 -18.46
CA ILE A 122 5.50 4.04 -17.34
C ILE A 122 6.41 2.82 -17.33
N LEU A 123 7.61 3.00 -17.84
CA LEU A 123 8.64 1.97 -17.86
C LEU A 123 9.48 2.11 -16.61
N ILE A 124 9.61 1.04 -15.85
CA ILE A 124 10.48 1.02 -14.68
C ILE A 124 11.74 0.24 -15.04
N ASN A 125 12.74 0.95 -15.54
CA ASN A 125 14.00 0.34 -16.01
C ASN A 125 14.92 -0.10 -14.87
N LYS A 126 14.69 0.37 -13.64
CA LYS A 126 15.60 0.16 -12.52
C LYS A 126 14.85 -0.23 -11.25
N LEU A 127 14.20 -1.39 -11.29
CA LEU A 127 13.52 -1.92 -10.10
C LEU A 127 14.49 -2.12 -8.92
N SER A 128 15.75 -2.46 -9.18
CA SER A 128 16.77 -2.61 -8.16
C SER A 128 17.08 -1.30 -7.40
N ASP A 129 16.84 -0.15 -8.02
CA ASP A 129 17.01 1.15 -7.34
C ASP A 129 15.87 1.42 -6.34
N ILE A 130 14.75 0.71 -6.47
CA ILE A 130 13.57 0.84 -5.61
C ILE A 130 13.55 -0.27 -4.55
N TYR A 131 13.74 -1.52 -4.98
CA TYR A 131 13.57 -2.70 -4.13
C TYR A 131 14.87 -3.28 -3.59
N GLY A 132 16.03 -2.87 -4.12
CA GLY A 132 17.32 -3.48 -3.84
C GLY A 132 17.65 -4.64 -4.78
N GLN A 133 18.94 -4.95 -4.88
CA GLN A 133 19.40 -6.08 -5.69
C GLN A 133 19.21 -7.40 -4.94
N GLY A 134 18.74 -8.43 -5.65
CA GLY A 134 18.60 -9.78 -5.10
C GLY A 134 17.54 -9.92 -4.01
N THR A 135 16.64 -8.95 -3.88
CA THR A 135 15.54 -9.03 -2.92
C THR A 135 14.53 -10.10 -3.29
N ARG A 136 13.88 -10.68 -2.28
CA ARG A 136 12.74 -11.58 -2.41
C ARG A 136 11.40 -10.86 -2.25
N ASP A 137 11.40 -9.51 -2.16
CA ASP A 137 10.20 -8.71 -1.95
C ASP A 137 9.08 -9.10 -2.91
N LEU A 138 7.98 -9.59 -2.36
CA LEU A 138 6.82 -10.07 -3.11
C LEU A 138 6.24 -8.99 -4.03
N ARG A 139 6.36 -7.72 -3.64
CA ARG A 139 5.93 -6.59 -4.47
C ARG A 139 6.78 -6.50 -5.73
N GLN A 140 8.11 -6.68 -5.65
CA GLN A 140 8.95 -6.70 -6.84
C GLN A 140 8.64 -7.89 -7.73
N THR A 141 8.46 -9.07 -7.16
CA THR A 141 8.31 -10.31 -7.91
C THR A 141 6.95 -10.45 -8.56
N HIS A 142 5.88 -9.87 -7.97
CA HIS A 142 4.51 -10.07 -8.43
C HIS A 142 3.85 -8.81 -9.01
N TRP A 143 4.32 -7.62 -8.66
CA TRP A 143 3.76 -6.39 -9.21
C TRP A 143 4.33 -5.99 -10.56
N PHE A 144 5.35 -6.68 -11.05
CA PHE A 144 6.00 -6.34 -12.31
C PHE A 144 6.15 -7.54 -13.24
N LYS A 145 5.98 -7.27 -14.52
CA LYS A 145 6.39 -8.15 -15.60
C LYS A 145 7.59 -7.52 -16.30
N THR A 146 8.68 -8.26 -16.41
CA THR A 146 9.85 -7.82 -17.16
C THR A 146 9.83 -8.43 -18.56
N SER A 147 9.95 -7.59 -19.57
CA SER A 147 10.00 -7.97 -20.97
C SER A 147 11.03 -7.10 -21.69
N TRP A 148 11.96 -7.72 -22.42
CA TRP A 148 12.99 -7.01 -23.20
C TRP A 148 13.79 -5.97 -22.37
N GLY A 149 14.13 -6.29 -21.12
CA GLY A 149 14.89 -5.42 -20.23
C GLY A 149 14.08 -4.23 -19.64
N THR A 150 12.79 -4.25 -19.82
CA THR A 150 11.85 -3.24 -19.30
C THR A 150 10.85 -3.89 -18.37
N SER A 151 10.48 -3.21 -17.29
CA SER A 151 9.50 -3.70 -16.33
C SER A 151 8.20 -2.91 -16.46
N TYR A 152 7.09 -3.63 -16.47
CA TYR A 152 5.73 -3.11 -16.55
C TYR A 152 4.98 -3.39 -15.27
N LEU A 153 4.23 -2.42 -14.76
CA LEU A 153 3.44 -2.59 -13.55
C LEU A 153 2.21 -3.45 -13.81
N LEU A 154 2.03 -4.52 -13.02
CA LEU A 154 0.87 -5.44 -13.08
C LEU A 154 -0.15 -5.21 -11.96
N LYS A 155 0.19 -4.43 -10.96
CA LYS A 155 -0.56 -4.27 -9.71
C LYS A 155 -2.07 -4.02 -9.91
N HIS A 156 -2.44 -3.30 -10.96
CA HIS A 156 -3.82 -2.99 -11.31
C HIS A 156 -4.32 -3.73 -12.55
N ASN A 157 -3.76 -4.91 -12.85
CA ASN A 157 -4.17 -5.66 -14.03
C ASN A 157 -5.58 -6.22 -13.86
N ALA A 158 -6.50 -5.75 -14.70
CA ALA A 158 -7.92 -6.13 -14.71
C ALA A 158 -8.19 -7.61 -15.06
N ASP A 159 -7.20 -8.34 -15.56
CA ASP A 159 -7.31 -9.78 -15.79
C ASP A 159 -7.27 -10.58 -14.46
N LEU A 160 -6.92 -9.91 -13.37
CA LEU A 160 -6.94 -10.49 -12.02
C LEU A 160 -8.20 -10.06 -11.29
N GLU A 161 -8.99 -11.02 -10.82
CA GLU A 161 -10.30 -10.78 -10.18
C GLU A 161 -10.23 -9.84 -8.96
N TYR A 162 -9.13 -9.94 -8.17
CA TYR A 162 -8.94 -9.07 -7.02
C TYR A 162 -8.56 -7.63 -7.38
N ALA A 163 -7.99 -7.39 -8.56
CA ALA A 163 -7.60 -6.04 -9.00
C ALA A 163 -8.68 -5.35 -9.85
N LYS A 164 -9.57 -6.15 -10.46
CA LYS A 164 -10.59 -5.63 -11.39
C LYS A 164 -11.46 -4.57 -10.75
N GLU A 165 -11.55 -3.41 -11.42
CA GLU A 165 -12.38 -2.26 -11.01
C GLU A 165 -12.12 -1.73 -9.59
N LYS A 166 -11.00 -2.08 -8.96
CA LYS A 166 -10.70 -1.71 -7.58
C LYS A 166 -9.55 -0.72 -7.52
N VAL A 167 -9.72 0.28 -6.66
CA VAL A 167 -8.70 1.27 -6.34
C VAL A 167 -8.38 1.19 -4.86
N ARG A 168 -7.13 1.01 -4.54
CA ARG A 168 -6.59 0.95 -3.18
C ARG A 168 -6.44 2.36 -2.62
N MET A 169 -7.10 2.69 -1.52
CA MET A 169 -7.11 4.04 -0.94
C MET A 169 -6.37 4.12 0.38
N ILE A 170 -6.70 3.27 1.35
CA ILE A 170 -6.05 3.18 2.66
C ILE A 170 -5.81 1.71 2.96
N THR A 171 -4.60 1.36 3.39
CA THR A 171 -4.20 -0.01 3.66
C THR A 171 -3.61 -0.17 5.05
N LEU A 172 -3.59 -1.41 5.54
CA LEU A 172 -2.97 -1.76 6.81
C LEU A 172 -1.48 -1.38 6.85
N ALA A 173 -0.73 -1.65 5.78
CA ALA A 173 0.68 -1.27 5.70
C ALA A 173 0.90 0.22 5.94
N GLU A 174 0.00 1.07 5.44
CA GLU A 174 0.09 2.50 5.67
C GLU A 174 -0.04 2.87 7.14
N MET A 175 -0.91 2.17 7.88
CA MET A 175 -1.05 2.44 9.32
C MET A 175 0.24 2.12 10.07
N TYR A 176 0.91 1.02 9.74
CA TYR A 176 2.23 0.71 10.29
C TYR A 176 3.29 1.78 9.93
N TYR A 177 3.28 2.27 8.69
CA TYR A 177 4.22 3.32 8.29
C TYR A 177 3.93 4.66 8.98
N ILE A 178 2.66 5.02 9.16
CA ILE A 178 2.26 6.22 9.91
C ILE A 178 2.69 6.10 11.37
N ALA A 179 2.40 4.97 12.01
CA ALA A 179 2.77 4.73 13.40
C ALA A 179 4.30 4.77 13.59
N ALA A 180 5.06 4.12 12.72
CA ALA A 180 6.52 4.12 12.75
C ALA A 180 7.12 5.52 12.57
N GLU A 181 6.55 6.34 11.70
CA GLU A 181 6.99 7.72 11.50
C GLU A 181 6.65 8.61 12.69
N ALA A 182 5.46 8.44 13.26
CA ALA A 182 4.97 9.22 14.39
C ALA A 182 5.72 8.89 15.69
N HIS A 183 6.03 7.59 15.92
CA HIS A 183 6.76 7.08 17.08
C HIS A 183 8.06 6.35 16.66
N PRO A 184 9.13 7.07 16.33
CA PRO A 184 10.37 6.46 15.84
C PRO A 184 11.00 5.43 16.78
N ALA A 185 10.76 5.52 18.09
CA ALA A 185 11.28 4.56 19.06
C ALA A 185 10.70 3.14 18.90
N GLU A 186 9.51 3.02 18.32
CA GLU A 186 8.80 1.75 18.08
C GLU A 186 8.88 1.31 16.62
N ALA A 187 9.53 2.10 15.76
CA ALA A 187 9.52 1.90 14.32
C ALA A 187 10.07 0.53 13.88
N TYR A 188 11.11 0.02 14.58
CA TYR A 188 11.66 -1.30 14.26
C TYR A 188 10.61 -2.38 14.45
N ASP A 189 9.96 -2.43 15.60
CA ASP A 189 8.97 -3.46 15.93
C ASP A 189 7.74 -3.36 15.02
N LEU A 190 7.24 -2.15 14.79
CA LEU A 190 6.11 -1.88 13.89
C LEU A 190 6.39 -2.34 12.45
N LEU A 191 7.58 -2.09 11.94
CA LEU A 191 7.96 -2.54 10.60
C LEU A 191 8.16 -4.06 10.54
N GLU A 192 8.70 -4.69 11.61
CA GLU A 192 8.83 -6.14 11.68
C GLU A 192 7.48 -6.88 11.81
N GLU A 193 6.39 -6.20 12.15
CA GLU A 193 5.05 -6.79 12.10
C GLU A 193 4.49 -6.89 10.67
N ILE A 194 4.79 -5.94 9.80
CA ILE A 194 4.21 -5.88 8.44
C ILE A 194 5.14 -6.39 7.35
N LEU A 195 6.44 -6.11 7.40
CA LEU A 195 7.38 -6.42 6.33
C LEU A 195 7.60 -7.92 6.07
N PRO A 196 7.53 -8.82 7.06
CA PRO A 196 7.61 -10.26 6.80
C PRO A 196 6.54 -10.78 5.83
N SER A 197 5.37 -10.16 5.79
CA SER A 197 4.33 -10.48 4.80
C SER A 197 4.71 -10.13 3.36
N ARG A 198 5.81 -9.40 3.16
CA ARG A 198 6.43 -9.08 1.87
C ARG A 198 7.69 -9.90 1.61
N GLU A 199 7.97 -10.93 2.42
CA GLU A 199 9.23 -11.70 2.45
C GLU A 199 10.49 -10.85 2.63
N ILE A 200 10.39 -9.75 3.35
CA ILE A 200 11.52 -8.89 3.73
C ILE A 200 11.46 -8.53 5.22
N HIS A 201 12.57 -8.00 5.70
CA HIS A 201 12.71 -7.47 7.04
C HIS A 201 13.18 -6.02 7.00
N SER A 202 12.96 -5.31 8.10
CA SER A 202 13.45 -3.94 8.24
C SER A 202 14.97 -3.88 8.25
N SER A 203 15.54 -2.89 7.59
CA SER A 203 16.97 -2.60 7.67
C SER A 203 17.33 -1.68 8.83
N LEU A 204 16.34 -1.24 9.63
CA LEU A 204 16.55 -0.37 10.77
C LEU A 204 17.32 -1.08 11.89
N PRO A 205 18.27 -0.40 12.57
CA PRO A 205 18.71 -0.83 13.88
C PRO A 205 17.59 -0.63 14.93
N VAL A 206 17.55 -1.48 15.95
CA VAL A 206 16.52 -1.43 17.03
C VAL A 206 16.41 -0.03 17.68
N ASN A 207 17.51 0.73 17.74
CA ASN A 207 17.57 2.08 18.30
C ASN A 207 17.79 3.13 17.20
N ALA A 208 17.14 3.01 16.07
CA ALA A 208 17.26 3.96 14.96
C ALA A 208 16.86 5.37 15.38
N GLY A 209 17.61 6.35 14.93
CA GLY A 209 17.24 7.75 15.09
C GLY A 209 16.14 8.15 14.09
N ARG A 210 15.49 9.30 14.34
CA ARG A 210 14.40 9.82 13.49
C ARG A 210 14.74 9.83 12.00
N THR A 211 15.92 10.29 11.62
CA THR A 211 16.33 10.37 10.20
C THR A 211 16.42 8.99 9.55
N GLU A 212 16.93 8.00 10.27
CA GLU A 212 17.03 6.61 9.78
C GLU A 212 15.63 6.02 9.62
N VAL A 213 14.74 6.24 10.59
CA VAL A 213 13.34 5.80 10.53
C VAL A 213 12.63 6.44 9.32
N LEU A 214 12.71 7.75 9.16
CA LEU A 214 12.11 8.46 8.02
C LEU A 214 12.65 7.93 6.68
N THR A 215 13.95 7.67 6.61
CA THR A 215 14.57 7.11 5.39
C THR A 215 13.98 5.74 5.05
N GLU A 216 13.85 4.86 6.05
CA GLU A 216 13.32 3.51 5.84
C GLU A 216 11.82 3.55 5.50
N VAL A 217 11.04 4.32 6.25
CA VAL A 217 9.61 4.51 5.99
C VAL A 217 9.37 5.07 4.58
N LEU A 218 10.15 6.06 4.14
CA LEU A 218 10.06 6.60 2.78
C LEU A 218 10.40 5.56 1.70
N LYS A 219 11.39 4.70 1.95
CA LYS A 219 11.69 3.59 1.03
C LYS A 219 10.48 2.66 0.92
N GLU A 220 9.86 2.32 2.05
CA GLU A 220 8.68 1.46 2.06
C GLU A 220 7.46 2.13 1.41
N TYR A 221 7.21 3.42 1.64
CA TYR A 221 6.20 4.19 0.90
C TYR A 221 6.44 4.14 -0.62
N ARG A 222 7.70 4.30 -1.05
CA ARG A 222 8.06 4.25 -2.48
C ARG A 222 7.77 2.89 -3.10
N LYS A 223 8.09 1.79 -2.39
CA LYS A 223 7.81 0.42 -2.83
C LYS A 223 6.31 0.14 -2.87
N GLU A 224 5.61 0.49 -1.78
CA GLU A 224 4.21 0.16 -1.56
C GLU A 224 3.27 0.93 -2.49
N TYR A 225 3.54 2.22 -2.72
CA TYR A 225 2.64 3.11 -3.46
C TYR A 225 3.03 3.36 -4.91
N ILE A 226 3.85 2.49 -5.47
CA ILE A 226 4.17 2.56 -6.90
C ILE A 226 2.88 2.40 -7.73
N GLY A 227 2.59 3.39 -8.58
CA GLY A 227 1.36 3.43 -9.38
C GLY A 227 0.12 3.96 -8.66
N ASP A 228 0.16 4.21 -7.33
CA ASP A 228 -0.98 4.70 -6.55
C ASP A 228 -0.96 6.23 -6.31
N GLY A 229 0.16 6.90 -6.61
CA GLY A 229 0.32 8.35 -6.42
C GLY A 229 0.56 8.80 -4.97
N GLN A 230 0.37 7.95 -3.98
CA GLN A 230 0.48 8.32 -2.55
C GLN A 230 1.89 8.73 -2.12
N PHE A 231 2.91 8.17 -2.75
CA PHE A 231 4.31 8.52 -2.44
C PHE A 231 4.60 10.02 -2.62
N PHE A 232 3.93 10.68 -3.55
CA PHE A 232 4.08 12.14 -3.75
C PHE A 232 3.73 12.93 -2.50
N TYR A 233 2.68 12.54 -1.77
CA TYR A 233 2.25 13.23 -0.56
C TYR A 233 3.23 13.02 0.60
N ALA A 234 3.72 11.80 0.79
CA ALA A 234 4.76 11.52 1.79
C ALA A 234 6.03 12.33 1.49
N TYR A 235 6.47 12.33 0.23
CA TYR A 235 7.63 13.08 -0.20
C TYR A 235 7.45 14.60 0.01
N LYS A 236 6.30 15.16 -0.39
CA LYS A 236 6.00 16.59 -0.21
C LYS A 236 6.01 16.99 1.26
N ARG A 237 5.47 16.18 2.15
CA ARG A 237 5.44 16.44 3.59
C ARG A 237 6.84 16.45 4.21
N LEU A 238 7.71 15.57 3.76
CA LEU A 238 9.06 15.39 4.31
C LEU A 238 10.15 16.11 3.50
N ILE A 239 9.81 16.97 2.57
CA ILE A 239 10.78 17.63 1.68
C ILE A 239 11.86 18.44 2.44
N GLU A 240 11.53 18.96 3.60
CA GLU A 240 12.47 19.69 4.46
C GLU A 240 13.41 18.75 5.26
N GLU A 241 13.10 17.48 5.31
CA GLU A 241 13.92 16.44 5.95
C GLU A 241 14.96 15.88 4.95
N GLU A 242 15.79 16.76 4.38
CA GLU A 242 16.72 16.42 3.28
C GLU A 242 17.57 15.18 3.57
N ALA A 243 18.04 15.00 4.81
CA ALA A 243 18.89 13.87 5.18
C ALA A 243 18.18 12.52 5.03
N ALA A 244 16.84 12.47 5.19
CA ALA A 244 16.05 11.26 4.99
C ALA A 244 15.74 10.99 3.52
N ILE A 245 15.68 12.03 2.70
CA ILE A 245 15.30 11.95 1.28
C ILE A 245 16.49 11.63 0.37
N LEU A 246 17.66 12.17 0.65
CA LEU A 246 18.87 11.98 -0.16
C LEU A 246 19.19 10.51 -0.49
N PRO A 247 19.05 9.56 0.46
CA PRO A 247 19.31 8.14 0.18
C PRO A 247 18.39 7.53 -0.88
N LEU A 248 17.25 8.15 -1.18
CA LEU A 248 16.33 7.67 -2.22
C LEU A 248 16.77 8.00 -3.65
N GLY A 249 17.87 8.76 -3.81
CA GLY A 249 18.35 9.20 -5.12
C GLY A 249 17.37 10.14 -5.85
N ILE A 250 16.47 10.78 -5.11
CA ILE A 250 15.52 11.76 -5.65
C ILE A 250 16.21 13.11 -5.61
N ASN A 251 16.51 13.65 -6.78
CA ASN A 251 17.09 15.00 -6.92
C ASN A 251 15.99 15.97 -7.33
N ILE A 252 15.63 16.89 -6.43
CA ILE A 252 14.75 18.02 -6.76
C ILE A 252 15.63 19.25 -6.88
N PRO A 253 15.62 19.93 -8.04
CA PRO A 253 16.28 21.21 -8.20
C PRO A 253 15.78 22.21 -7.16
N ASN A 254 16.70 22.99 -6.54
CA ASN A 254 16.38 23.95 -5.48
C ASN A 254 15.30 24.97 -5.88
N GLU A 255 15.19 25.28 -7.15
CA GLU A 255 14.18 26.16 -7.73
C GLU A 255 12.75 25.57 -7.76
N ASN A 256 12.60 24.25 -7.56
CA ASN A 256 11.33 23.53 -7.59
C ASN A 256 10.91 22.94 -6.23
N LYS A 257 11.49 23.43 -5.12
CA LYS A 257 11.10 23.00 -3.77
C LYS A 257 9.64 23.32 -3.43
N VAL A 258 8.98 24.20 -4.20
CA VAL A 258 7.53 24.39 -4.10
C VAL A 258 6.83 23.36 -4.98
N LEU A 259 6.59 22.18 -4.41
CA LEU A 259 5.74 21.17 -5.06
C LEU A 259 4.29 21.69 -5.05
N VAL A 260 3.89 22.24 -6.18
CA VAL A 260 2.48 22.64 -6.39
C VAL A 260 1.65 21.38 -6.52
N TRP A 261 0.49 21.35 -5.85
CA TRP A 261 -0.47 20.28 -6.03
C TRP A 261 -0.84 20.21 -7.51
N PRO A 262 -0.82 19.01 -8.14
CA PRO A 262 -1.44 18.87 -9.45
C PRO A 262 -2.93 19.19 -9.29
N LEU A 263 -3.38 20.21 -10.02
CA LEU A 263 -4.80 20.58 -10.12
C LEU A 263 -5.57 19.55 -10.94
#